data_5252a55d276891207063f66ead25efb0
#
_entry.id   5252a55d276891207063f66ead25efb0
#
_cell.length_a   1.000
_cell.length_b   1.000
_cell.length_c   1.000
_cell.angle_alpha   90.00
_cell.angle_beta   90.00
_cell.angle_gamma   90.00
#
_symmetry.space_group_name_H-M   'P 1'
#
loop_
_entity.id
_entity.type
_entity.pdbx_description
1 polymer ?
#
loop_
_entity_poly.entity_id
_entity_poly.type
_entity_poly.pdbx_seq_one_letter_code
_entity_poly.pdbx_strand_id
1 'polypeptide(L)'
;MAIPVNGSAANVPTSVASADVARVLLDSTVLIDALRGRPAGDRLRALRRQGDEPWTCAISIEEIWRGLLPDEEAVARRLVRGLRCAPLGPLEGIRAGQWRRQFAGRGITLHQADCLIAAAATGIEARLATGNPADFPMDDITVEHWPIGR
;
A
#
# COMPACT_ATOMS: atom_id res chain seq x y z
N MET A 1 -62.20 -23.80 -12.56
CA MET A 1 -61.88 -22.46 -13.07
C MET A 1 -60.58 -22.02 -12.46
N ALA A 2 -59.49 -22.12 -13.24
CA ALA A 2 -58.17 -21.83 -12.76
C ALA A 2 -57.85 -20.33 -12.94
N ILE A 3 -57.39 -19.66 -11.88
CA ILE A 3 -56.95 -18.27 -11.91
C ILE A 3 -55.46 -18.28 -12.35
N PRO A 4 -55.06 -17.53 -13.36
CA PRO A 4 -53.64 -17.43 -13.70
C PRO A 4 -52.92 -16.54 -12.69
N VAL A 5 -51.96 -17.10 -11.99
CA VAL A 5 -51.00 -16.34 -11.19
C VAL A 5 -49.96 -15.70 -12.12
N ASN A 6 -50.16 -14.41 -12.34
CA ASN A 6 -49.15 -13.59 -13.02
C ASN A 6 -47.95 -13.42 -12.10
N GLY A 7 -46.95 -14.23 -12.32
CA GLY A 7 -45.66 -14.08 -11.70
C GLY A 7 -44.89 -12.93 -12.36
N SER A 8 -45.03 -11.73 -11.80
CA SER A 8 -44.09 -10.65 -12.13
C SER A 8 -42.72 -11.02 -11.61
N ALA A 9 -41.84 -11.39 -12.50
CA ALA A 9 -40.42 -11.52 -12.19
C ALA A 9 -39.93 -10.11 -11.84
N ALA A 10 -39.71 -9.87 -10.56
CA ALA A 10 -39.03 -8.70 -10.10
C ALA A 10 -37.64 -8.69 -10.71
N ASN A 11 -37.39 -7.71 -11.55
CA ASN A 11 -36.10 -7.42 -12.12
C ASN A 11 -35.17 -7.02 -10.95
N VAL A 12 -34.41 -7.98 -10.42
CA VAL A 12 -33.37 -7.71 -9.47
C VAL A 12 -32.31 -6.87 -10.22
N PRO A 13 -32.04 -5.62 -9.82
CA PRO A 13 -31.00 -4.87 -10.49
C PRO A 13 -29.71 -5.64 -10.33
N THR A 14 -29.12 -5.99 -11.45
CA THR A 14 -27.76 -6.55 -11.50
C THR A 14 -26.88 -5.58 -10.72
N SER A 15 -26.29 -6.07 -9.62
CA SER A 15 -25.30 -5.33 -8.85
C SER A 15 -24.31 -4.74 -9.83
N VAL A 16 -24.28 -3.40 -9.92
CA VAL A 16 -23.20 -2.70 -10.58
C VAL A 16 -21.96 -3.15 -9.82
N ALA A 17 -21.09 -3.90 -10.47
CA ALA A 17 -19.80 -4.26 -9.90
C ALA A 17 -19.18 -2.94 -9.45
N SER A 18 -19.06 -2.75 -8.14
CA SER A 18 -18.30 -1.62 -7.61
C SER A 18 -16.89 -1.81 -8.17
N ALA A 19 -16.39 -0.83 -8.91
CA ALA A 19 -15.02 -0.86 -9.40
C ALA A 19 -14.15 -1.20 -8.18
N ASP A 20 -13.43 -2.32 -8.25
CA ASP A 20 -12.58 -2.76 -7.15
C ASP A 20 -11.60 -1.63 -6.83
N VAL A 21 -11.73 -1.08 -5.62
CA VAL A 21 -10.85 -0.02 -5.13
C VAL A 21 -9.46 -0.63 -4.97
N ALA A 22 -8.50 -0.16 -5.75
CA ALA A 22 -7.12 -0.62 -5.63
C ALA A 22 -6.48 -0.02 -4.37
N ARG A 23 -5.77 -0.86 -3.62
CA ARG A 23 -4.98 -0.45 -2.46
C ARG A 23 -3.53 -0.29 -2.88
N VAL A 24 -2.93 0.81 -2.47
CA VAL A 24 -1.53 1.10 -2.74
C VAL A 24 -0.84 1.41 -1.42
N LEU A 25 0.07 0.54 -1.01
CA LEU A 25 0.89 0.79 0.16
C LEU A 25 2.10 1.62 -0.26
N LEU A 26 2.28 2.76 0.39
CA LEU A 26 3.33 3.72 0.09
C LEU A 26 4.53 3.48 1.01
N ASP A 27 5.68 3.21 0.43
CA ASP A 27 6.95 3.11 1.14
C ASP A 27 7.39 4.47 1.69
N SER A 28 8.24 4.47 2.70
CA SER A 28 8.78 5.69 3.33
C SER A 28 9.44 6.65 2.35
N THR A 29 10.15 6.15 1.33
CA THR A 29 10.77 6.97 0.29
C THR A 29 9.75 7.84 -0.44
N VAL A 30 8.62 7.26 -0.81
CA VAL A 30 7.50 7.93 -1.47
C VAL A 30 6.82 8.93 -0.54
N LEU A 31 6.61 8.56 0.71
CA LEU A 31 5.95 9.41 1.70
C LEU A 31 6.82 10.63 2.06
N ILE A 32 8.11 10.46 2.22
CA ILE A 32 9.05 11.56 2.46
C ILE A 32 9.08 12.51 1.26
N ASP A 33 9.09 11.99 0.04
CA ASP A 33 9.05 12.79 -1.17
C ASP A 33 7.74 13.60 -1.26
N ALA A 34 6.60 12.97 -0.97
CA ALA A 34 5.31 13.64 -0.92
C ALA A 34 5.24 14.72 0.17
N LEU A 35 5.80 14.44 1.35
CA LEU A 35 5.90 15.37 2.47
C LEU A 35 6.61 16.68 2.06
N ARG A 36 7.64 16.56 1.23
CA ARG A 36 8.48 17.68 0.78
C ARG A 36 7.98 18.34 -0.51
N GLY A 37 6.75 18.09 -0.91
CA GLY A 37 6.12 18.71 -2.07
C GLY A 37 6.73 18.31 -3.41
N ARG A 38 7.37 17.14 -3.49
CA ARG A 38 8.01 16.60 -4.68
C ARG A 38 7.04 15.75 -5.51
N PRO A 39 7.45 15.19 -6.66
CA PRO A 39 6.55 14.49 -7.59
C PRO A 39 5.64 13.41 -6.99
N ALA A 40 6.07 12.72 -5.93
CA ALA A 40 5.24 11.73 -5.26
C ALA A 40 3.96 12.33 -4.65
N GLY A 41 3.98 13.60 -4.25
CA GLY A 41 2.80 14.31 -3.77
C GLY A 41 1.73 14.43 -4.84
N ASP A 42 2.12 14.74 -6.07
CA ASP A 42 1.19 14.81 -7.21
C ASP A 42 0.60 13.44 -7.55
N ARG A 43 1.43 12.41 -7.50
CA ARG A 43 0.98 11.02 -7.71
C ARG A 43 0.01 10.57 -6.64
N LEU A 44 0.24 10.92 -5.39
CA LEU A 44 -0.67 10.61 -4.29
C LEU A 44 -2.02 11.29 -4.49
N ARG A 45 -2.04 12.55 -4.90
CA ARG A 45 -3.27 13.25 -5.25
C ARG A 45 -4.00 12.61 -6.43
N ALA A 46 -3.26 12.23 -7.47
CA ALA A 46 -3.82 11.53 -8.64
C ALA A 46 -4.42 10.18 -8.25
N LEU A 47 -3.75 9.41 -7.39
CA LEU A 47 -4.23 8.12 -6.88
C LEU A 47 -5.58 8.29 -6.18
N ARG A 48 -5.71 9.28 -5.32
CA ARG A 48 -6.97 9.60 -4.63
C ARG A 48 -8.08 10.02 -5.59
N ARG A 49 -7.76 10.83 -6.60
CA ARG A 49 -8.75 11.23 -7.63
C ARG A 49 -9.26 10.06 -8.46
N GLN A 50 -8.45 9.02 -8.64
CA GLN A 50 -8.82 7.80 -9.33
C GLN A 50 -9.72 6.88 -8.48
N GLY A 51 -9.90 7.20 -7.20
CA GLY A 51 -10.65 6.39 -6.26
C GLY A 51 -9.87 5.27 -5.60
N ASP A 52 -8.56 5.22 -5.79
CA ASP A 52 -7.68 4.26 -5.14
C ASP A 52 -7.35 4.67 -3.70
N GLU A 53 -7.05 3.71 -2.86
CA GLU A 53 -6.78 3.93 -1.44
C GLU A 53 -5.28 3.93 -1.15
N PRO A 54 -4.74 5.05 -0.64
CA PRO A 54 -3.36 5.06 -0.15
C PRO A 54 -3.28 4.47 1.27
N TRP A 55 -2.31 3.59 1.46
CA TRP A 55 -2.01 2.92 2.71
C TRP A 55 -0.55 3.13 3.11
N THR A 56 -0.27 2.95 4.37
CA THR A 56 1.08 2.88 4.95
C THR A 56 1.15 1.75 5.96
N CYS A 57 2.27 1.59 6.64
CA CYS A 57 2.42 0.69 7.79
C CYS A 57 3.33 1.31 8.85
N ALA A 58 3.32 0.74 10.04
CA ALA A 58 4.08 1.27 11.17
C ALA A 58 5.58 1.41 10.91
N ILE A 59 6.17 0.52 10.09
CA ILE A 59 7.60 0.59 9.74
C ILE A 59 7.89 1.85 8.94
N SER A 60 7.07 2.14 7.92
CA SER A 60 7.24 3.36 7.12
C SER A 60 7.02 4.63 7.94
N ILE A 61 6.07 4.61 8.86
CA ILE A 61 5.83 5.73 9.78
C ILE A 61 7.06 5.97 10.67
N GLU A 62 7.64 4.92 11.23
CA GLU A 62 8.87 5.02 12.04
C GLU A 62 10.02 5.63 11.24
N GLU A 63 10.24 5.15 10.03
CA GLU A 63 11.29 5.67 9.16
C GLU A 63 11.10 7.16 8.82
N ILE A 64 9.85 7.59 8.59
CA ILE A 64 9.54 9.00 8.37
C ILE A 64 9.94 9.82 9.60
N TRP A 65 9.46 9.43 10.80
CA TRP A 65 9.72 10.17 12.03
C TRP A 65 11.19 10.26 12.37
N ARG A 66 11.94 9.19 12.14
CA ARG A 66 13.39 9.17 12.31
C ARG A 66 14.11 10.17 11.42
N GLY A 67 13.59 10.42 10.22
CA GLY A 67 14.20 11.30 9.22
C GLY A 67 13.60 12.72 9.15
N LEU A 68 12.65 13.08 10.02
CA LEU A 68 12.01 14.40 9.97
C LEU A 68 12.99 15.52 10.30
N LEU A 69 12.88 16.60 9.54
CA LEU A 69 13.45 17.88 9.91
C LEU A 69 12.56 18.58 10.97
N PRO A 70 13.11 19.53 11.76
CA PRO A 70 12.37 20.12 12.89
C PRO A 70 11.00 20.69 12.53
N ASP A 71 10.82 21.27 11.34
CA ASP A 71 9.58 21.93 10.93
C ASP A 71 8.60 21.01 10.19
N GLU A 72 8.94 19.74 10.01
CA GLU A 72 8.16 18.82 9.18
C GLU A 72 7.10 18.04 9.95
N GLU A 73 7.15 18.02 11.27
CA GLU A 73 6.31 17.11 12.08
C GLU A 73 4.80 17.34 11.89
N ALA A 74 4.37 18.61 11.86
CA ALA A 74 2.96 18.93 11.68
C ALA A 74 2.41 18.49 10.31
N VAL A 75 3.22 18.63 9.26
CA VAL A 75 2.86 18.17 7.91
C VAL A 75 2.86 16.65 7.83
N ALA A 76 3.85 16.00 8.46
CA ALA A 76 3.92 14.55 8.53
C ALA A 76 2.70 13.94 9.24
N ARG A 77 2.26 14.54 10.34
CA ARG A 77 1.05 14.10 11.05
C ARG A 77 -0.19 14.21 10.18
N ARG A 78 -0.34 15.30 9.43
CA ARG A 78 -1.47 15.45 8.50
C ARG A 78 -1.42 14.43 7.38
N LEU A 79 -0.25 14.17 6.81
CA LEU A 79 -0.07 13.16 5.77
C LEU A 79 -0.50 11.78 6.28
N VAL A 80 0.01 11.34 7.42
CA VAL A 80 -0.28 10.01 8.00
C VAL A 80 -1.75 9.87 8.37
N ARG A 81 -2.40 10.91 8.88
CA ARG A 81 -3.84 10.89 9.17
C ARG A 81 -4.71 10.64 7.93
N GLY A 82 -4.25 11.02 6.76
CA GLY A 82 -4.95 10.78 5.49
C GLY A 82 -4.71 9.38 4.91
N LEU A 83 -3.93 8.54 5.57
CA LEU A 83 -3.58 7.19 5.12
C LEU A 83 -4.21 6.14 6.03
N ARG A 84 -4.57 5.01 5.45
CA ARG A 84 -4.88 3.81 6.23
C ARG A 84 -3.59 3.10 6.60
N CYS A 85 -3.58 2.45 7.75
CA CYS A 85 -2.41 1.71 8.23
C CYS A 85 -2.64 0.20 8.10
N ALA A 86 -1.78 -0.47 7.33
CA ALA A 86 -1.82 -1.91 7.20
C ALA A 86 -1.32 -2.59 8.48
N PRO A 87 -1.99 -3.65 8.96
CA PRO A 87 -1.56 -4.38 10.13
C PRO A 87 -0.18 -5.03 9.95
N LEU A 88 0.58 -5.09 11.03
CA LEU A 88 1.82 -5.86 11.14
C LEU A 88 1.69 -6.81 12.34
N GLY A 89 1.25 -8.02 12.05
CA GLY A 89 1.07 -9.07 13.05
C GLY A 89 1.89 -10.32 12.75
N PRO A 90 1.55 -11.46 13.36
CA PRO A 90 2.29 -12.71 13.20
C PRO A 90 2.43 -13.18 11.75
N LEU A 91 1.39 -13.05 10.93
CA LEU A 91 1.42 -13.48 9.52
C LEU A 91 2.44 -12.70 8.71
N GLU A 92 2.48 -11.39 8.89
CA GLU A 92 3.43 -10.50 8.23
C GLU A 92 4.85 -10.79 8.70
N GLY A 93 5.05 -11.03 9.99
CA GLY A 93 6.35 -11.42 10.54
C GLY A 93 6.85 -12.73 9.96
N ILE A 94 6.00 -13.74 9.86
CA ILE A 94 6.33 -15.04 9.26
C ILE A 94 6.73 -14.86 7.79
N ARG A 95 5.94 -14.14 7.03
CA ARG A 95 6.20 -13.90 5.60
C ARG A 95 7.53 -13.17 5.37
N ALA A 96 7.77 -12.11 6.12
CA ALA A 96 9.02 -11.36 6.05
C ALA A 96 10.24 -12.26 6.37
N GLY A 97 10.14 -13.09 7.39
CA GLY A 97 11.18 -14.05 7.76
C GLY A 97 11.40 -15.12 6.69
N GLN A 98 10.35 -15.60 6.05
CA GLN A 98 10.44 -16.56 4.95
C GLN A 98 11.19 -15.97 3.76
N TRP A 99 10.90 -14.75 3.33
CA TRP A 99 11.64 -14.09 2.26
C TRP A 99 13.11 -13.90 2.61
N ARG A 100 13.40 -13.40 3.82
CA ARG A 100 14.79 -13.21 4.24
C ARG A 100 15.60 -14.51 4.22
N ARG A 101 15.01 -15.61 4.69
CA ARG A 101 15.64 -16.94 4.65
C ARG A 101 15.83 -17.45 3.23
N GLN A 102 14.80 -17.31 2.38
CA GLN A 102 14.84 -17.74 0.98
C GLN A 102 15.94 -17.01 0.19
N PHE A 103 16.02 -15.70 0.32
CA PHE A 103 17.01 -14.90 -0.38
C PHE A 103 18.42 -15.09 0.20
N ALA A 104 18.56 -15.27 1.50
CA ALA A 104 19.84 -15.59 2.12
C ALA A 104 20.44 -16.91 1.58
N GLY A 105 19.60 -17.90 1.30
CA GLY A 105 20.01 -19.15 0.63
C GLY A 105 20.56 -18.94 -0.78
N ARG A 106 20.28 -17.80 -1.40
CA ARG A 106 20.79 -17.37 -2.71
C ARG A 106 21.93 -16.35 -2.61
N GLY A 107 22.44 -16.12 -1.40
CA GLY A 107 23.49 -15.14 -1.14
C GLY A 107 23.02 -13.67 -1.12
N ILE A 108 21.71 -13.42 -1.03
CA ILE A 108 21.12 -12.08 -1.03
C ILE A 108 20.60 -11.75 0.37
N THR A 109 21.10 -10.66 0.94
CA THR A 109 20.62 -10.14 2.23
C THR A 109 19.53 -9.11 2.00
N LEU A 110 18.30 -9.41 2.43
CA LEU A 110 17.20 -8.47 2.45
C LEU A 110 17.12 -7.76 3.80
N HIS A 111 16.81 -6.47 3.80
CA HIS A 111 16.62 -5.72 5.02
C HIS A 111 15.28 -6.07 5.68
N GLN A 112 15.29 -6.17 7.01
CA GLN A 112 14.11 -6.51 7.79
C GLN A 112 12.96 -5.52 7.55
N ALA A 113 13.25 -4.22 7.54
CA ALA A 113 12.24 -3.19 7.33
C ALA A 113 11.54 -3.36 5.98
N ASP A 114 12.29 -3.56 4.90
CA ASP A 114 11.73 -3.74 3.55
C ASP A 114 10.85 -4.98 3.46
N CYS A 115 11.27 -6.08 4.07
CA CYS A 115 10.47 -7.30 4.10
C CYS A 115 9.17 -7.14 4.89
N LEU A 116 9.18 -6.39 5.99
CA LEU A 116 7.98 -6.11 6.77
C LEU A 116 7.02 -5.18 6.02
N ILE A 117 7.54 -4.18 5.32
CA ILE A 117 6.74 -3.30 4.46
C ILE A 117 6.09 -4.11 3.33
N ALA A 118 6.86 -4.96 2.65
CA ALA A 118 6.34 -5.84 1.61
C ALA A 118 5.27 -6.81 2.15
N ALA A 119 5.49 -7.36 3.34
CA ALA A 119 4.52 -8.24 4.00
C ALA A 119 3.23 -7.51 4.36
N ALA A 120 3.31 -6.27 4.82
CA ALA A 120 2.14 -5.44 5.09
C ALA A 120 1.32 -5.20 3.82
N ALA A 121 1.97 -4.89 2.70
CA ALA A 121 1.31 -4.74 1.40
C ALA A 121 0.60 -6.03 0.98
N THR A 122 1.25 -7.17 1.11
CA THR A 122 0.68 -8.47 0.78
C THR A 122 -0.54 -8.79 1.64
N GLY A 123 -0.48 -8.48 2.94
CA GLY A 123 -1.56 -8.75 3.88
C GLY A 123 -2.86 -8.03 3.58
N ILE A 124 -2.81 -6.90 2.89
CA ILE A 124 -3.98 -6.12 2.46
C ILE A 124 -4.24 -6.22 0.96
N GLU A 125 -3.54 -7.09 0.27
CA GLU A 125 -3.65 -7.26 -1.20
C GLU A 125 -3.38 -5.94 -1.95
N ALA A 126 -2.41 -5.17 -1.49
CA ALA A 126 -2.00 -3.92 -2.08
C ALA A 126 -0.79 -4.09 -2.98
N ARG A 127 -0.69 -3.27 -4.03
CA ARG A 127 0.60 -3.04 -4.68
C ARG A 127 1.45 -2.11 -3.82
N LEU A 128 2.76 -2.23 -3.92
CA LEU A 128 3.73 -1.45 -3.18
C LEU A 128 4.32 -0.37 -4.06
N ALA A 129 4.14 0.89 -3.70
CA ALA A 129 4.77 2.03 -4.37
C ALA A 129 6.05 2.43 -3.64
N THR A 130 7.16 2.45 -4.35
CA THR A 130 8.48 2.76 -3.79
C THR A 130 9.35 3.56 -4.75
N GLY A 131 10.24 4.37 -4.20
CA GLY A 131 11.32 5.02 -4.96
C GLY A 131 12.49 4.09 -5.30
N ASN A 132 12.59 2.95 -4.60
CA ASN A 132 13.69 2.00 -4.71
C ASN A 132 13.19 0.56 -4.98
N PRO A 133 12.70 0.25 -6.19
CA PRO A 133 12.14 -1.07 -6.50
C PRO A 133 13.14 -2.22 -6.28
N ALA A 134 14.43 -1.96 -6.42
CA ALA A 134 15.48 -2.97 -6.22
C ALA A 134 15.53 -3.53 -4.79
N ASP A 135 15.03 -2.79 -3.80
CA ASP A 135 14.96 -3.24 -2.42
C ASP A 135 13.86 -4.30 -2.19
N PHE A 136 12.99 -4.49 -3.18
CA PHE A 136 11.83 -5.39 -3.13
C PHE A 136 11.87 -6.44 -4.24
N PRO A 137 12.86 -7.34 -4.24
CA PRO A 137 13.03 -8.32 -5.34
C PRO A 137 12.13 -9.55 -5.23
N MET A 138 11.16 -9.57 -4.30
CA MET A 138 10.25 -10.70 -4.10
C MET A 138 9.32 -10.85 -5.32
N ASP A 139 9.19 -12.08 -5.82
CA ASP A 139 8.41 -12.36 -7.04
C ASP A 139 6.90 -12.34 -6.83
N ASP A 140 6.45 -12.53 -5.60
CA ASP A 140 5.04 -12.67 -5.22
C ASP A 140 4.38 -11.37 -4.74
N ILE A 141 5.02 -10.23 -5.00
CA ILE A 141 4.47 -8.90 -4.74
C ILE A 141 4.42 -8.07 -6.02
N THR A 142 3.50 -7.13 -6.07
CA THR A 142 3.42 -6.15 -7.15
C THR A 142 4.08 -4.85 -6.71
N VAL A 143 5.18 -4.49 -7.35
CA VAL A 143 5.95 -3.27 -7.07
C VAL A 143 5.70 -2.25 -8.17
N GLU A 144 5.39 -1.02 -7.76
CA GLU A 144 5.24 0.12 -8.65
C GLU A 144 6.34 1.14 -8.34
N HIS A 145 7.11 1.50 -9.35
CA HIS A 145 8.16 2.48 -9.19
C HIS A 145 7.59 3.91 -9.22
N TRP A 146 7.74 4.60 -8.11
CA TRP A 146 7.47 6.04 -8.01
C TRP A 146 8.79 6.78 -7.87
N PRO A 147 9.38 7.27 -8.99
CA PRO A 147 10.64 8.00 -8.91
C PRO A 147 10.54 9.17 -7.94
N ILE A 148 11.51 9.25 -7.04
CA ILE A 148 11.61 10.38 -6.11
C ILE A 148 12.27 11.54 -6.82
N GLY A 149 11.68 12.74 -6.66
CA GLY A 149 12.18 13.97 -7.23
C GLY A 149 13.26 14.65 -6.37
N ARG A 150 13.99 15.50 -6.99
CA ARG A 150 14.94 16.41 -6.31
C ARG A 150 14.42 17.84 -6.36
#